data_edb4389b51426846e6dfc091c32aab9e
#
_entry.id   edb4389b51426846e6dfc091c32aab9e
#
_cell.length_a   1.000
_cell.length_b   1.000
_cell.length_c   1.000
_cell.angle_alpha   90.00
_cell.angle_beta   90.00
_cell.angle_gamma   90.00
#
_symmetry.space_group_name_H-M   'P 1'
#
loop_
_entity.id
_entity.type
_entity.pdbx_description
1 polymer ?
#
loop_
_entity_poly.entity_id
_entity_poly.type
_entity_poly.pdbx_seq_one_letter_code
_entity_poly.pdbx_strand_id
1 'polypeptide(L)'
;MKAAPQDQWKLLDLAETDRLIARRRHDRKVLPQLDELRKLAGSRQGLAEDLVAKQTVVFDLKADQKRIEGDLAPARARLERNQATVDAGQIDHKALRSLTDEIEHLKRRIGDLEDAELDIMQRVEEAEAAQAQADEARKALDGHIREALASRDHDLSEIDAELKRLVAQRTAQAGALPADLLKLYQTLLERTGMGAGRLEHGMCSACGIVANPGDQRRYDQAPADEVLRCEECDRIMVRP
;
A
#
# COMPACT_ATOMS: atom_id res chain seq x y z
N MET A 1 46.22 -22.28 -8.83
CA MET A 1 46.62 -20.84 -8.66
C MET A 1 47.21 -20.69 -7.27
N LYS A 2 48.17 -19.75 -7.11
CA LYS A 2 48.79 -19.47 -5.81
C LYS A 2 48.43 -18.07 -5.29
N ALA A 3 48.17 -17.98 -4.00
CA ALA A 3 47.94 -16.73 -3.28
C ALA A 3 48.41 -16.86 -1.83
N ALA A 4 48.96 -15.79 -1.25
CA ALA A 4 49.45 -15.84 0.12
C ALA A 4 48.27 -16.20 1.09
N PRO A 5 48.53 -17.02 2.12
CA PRO A 5 47.46 -17.41 3.08
C PRO A 5 46.68 -16.24 3.64
N GLN A 6 47.37 -15.14 3.94
CA GLN A 6 46.74 -13.91 4.43
C GLN A 6 45.73 -13.31 3.43
N ASP A 7 46.02 -13.39 2.13
CA ASP A 7 45.08 -12.90 1.09
C ASP A 7 43.89 -13.85 0.90
N GLN A 8 44.10 -15.16 1.08
CA GLN A 8 43.01 -16.12 1.11
C GLN A 8 42.06 -15.86 2.28
N TRP A 9 42.56 -15.51 3.47
CA TRP A 9 41.75 -15.15 4.61
C TRP A 9 40.92 -13.90 4.37
N LYS A 10 41.45 -12.86 3.72
CA LYS A 10 40.70 -11.64 3.36
C LYS A 10 39.51 -11.93 2.43
N LEU A 11 39.53 -13.05 1.69
CA LEU A 11 38.35 -13.47 0.89
C LEU A 11 37.17 -13.84 1.75
N LEU A 12 37.35 -14.32 2.97
CA LEU A 12 36.26 -14.66 3.88
C LEU A 12 35.54 -13.37 4.35
N ASP A 13 36.31 -12.33 4.65
CA ASP A 13 35.74 -11.02 5.02
C ASP A 13 34.97 -10.40 3.85
N LEU A 14 35.53 -10.53 2.63
CA LEU A 14 34.86 -10.08 1.40
C LEU A 14 33.58 -10.88 1.15
N ALA A 15 33.60 -12.20 1.32
CA ALA A 15 32.45 -13.08 1.14
C ALA A 15 31.33 -12.79 2.14
N GLU A 16 31.67 -12.50 3.39
CA GLU A 16 30.70 -12.08 4.41
C GLU A 16 30.08 -10.72 4.06
N THR A 17 30.88 -9.76 3.60
CA THR A 17 30.38 -8.46 3.15
C THR A 17 29.43 -8.61 1.95
N ASP A 18 29.79 -9.44 0.97
CA ASP A 18 28.93 -9.73 -0.20
C ASP A 18 27.62 -10.41 0.22
N ARG A 19 27.66 -11.32 1.20
CA ARG A 19 26.48 -11.97 1.77
C ARG A 19 25.56 -10.95 2.45
N LEU A 20 26.10 -10.02 3.22
CA LEU A 20 25.34 -8.95 3.87
C LEU A 20 24.71 -8.02 2.83
N ILE A 21 25.45 -7.63 1.80
CA ILE A 21 24.91 -6.81 0.68
C ILE A 21 23.74 -7.54 -0.01
N ALA A 22 23.90 -8.83 -0.30
CA ALA A 22 22.85 -9.62 -0.94
C ALA A 22 21.59 -9.69 -0.06
N ARG A 23 21.77 -9.90 1.26
CA ARG A 23 20.68 -9.91 2.24
C ARG A 23 19.97 -8.57 2.28
N ARG A 24 20.69 -7.46 2.43
CA ARG A 24 20.09 -6.11 2.48
C ARG A 24 19.35 -5.73 1.18
N ARG A 25 19.89 -6.16 0.03
CA ARG A 25 19.19 -6.01 -1.26
C ARG A 25 17.90 -6.83 -1.33
N HIS A 26 17.86 -7.99 -0.69
CA HIS A 26 16.64 -8.79 -0.57
C HIS A 26 15.64 -8.11 0.37
N ASP A 27 16.08 -7.69 1.57
CA ASP A 27 15.25 -7.01 2.57
C ASP A 27 14.54 -5.78 1.96
N ARG A 28 15.26 -5.00 1.15
CA ARG A 28 14.71 -3.87 0.39
C ARG A 28 13.53 -4.24 -0.52
N LYS A 29 13.50 -5.45 -1.06
CA LYS A 29 12.45 -5.92 -2.00
C LYS A 29 11.23 -6.50 -1.29
N VAL A 30 11.39 -6.96 -0.05
CA VAL A 30 10.39 -7.72 0.69
C VAL A 30 9.91 -7.00 1.95
N LEU A 31 9.93 -5.67 1.95
CA LEU A 31 9.45 -4.89 3.09
C LEU A 31 7.98 -5.22 3.39
N PRO A 32 7.61 -5.50 4.65
CA PRO A 32 6.24 -5.85 5.04
C PRO A 32 5.22 -4.79 4.62
N GLN A 33 5.61 -3.51 4.66
CA GLN A 33 4.77 -2.37 4.28
C GLN A 33 4.32 -2.42 2.81
N LEU A 34 5.05 -3.11 1.93
CA LEU A 34 4.67 -3.22 0.51
C LEU A 34 3.37 -4.02 0.32
N ASP A 35 3.20 -5.11 1.06
CA ASP A 35 1.97 -5.90 1.02
C ASP A 35 0.82 -5.21 1.74
N GLU A 36 1.11 -4.52 2.85
CA GLU A 36 0.15 -3.68 3.55
C GLU A 36 -0.38 -2.57 2.64
N LEU A 37 0.50 -1.81 1.98
CA LEU A 37 0.14 -0.74 1.06
C LEU A 37 -0.69 -1.24 -0.13
N ARG A 38 -0.44 -2.46 -0.63
CA ARG A 38 -1.29 -3.06 -1.69
C ARG A 38 -2.72 -3.31 -1.20
N LYS A 39 -2.89 -3.83 0.03
CA LYS A 39 -4.20 -4.05 0.64
C LYS A 39 -4.93 -2.72 0.87
N LEU A 40 -4.24 -1.74 1.44
CA LEU A 40 -4.79 -0.40 1.68
C LEU A 40 -5.20 0.30 0.37
N ALA A 41 -4.43 0.13 -0.71
CA ALA A 41 -4.77 0.68 -2.02
C ALA A 41 -6.08 0.10 -2.58
N GLY A 42 -6.31 -1.21 -2.44
CA GLY A 42 -7.57 -1.85 -2.81
C GLY A 42 -8.76 -1.34 -1.99
N SER A 43 -8.58 -1.23 -0.66
CA SER A 43 -9.60 -0.67 0.23
C SER A 43 -9.92 0.79 -0.07
N ARG A 44 -8.92 1.59 -0.44
CA ARG A 44 -9.09 3.00 -0.82
C ARG A 44 -9.96 3.17 -2.04
N GLN A 45 -9.80 2.32 -3.04
CA GLN A 45 -10.65 2.35 -4.23
C GLN A 45 -12.10 2.06 -3.87
N GLY A 46 -12.38 1.01 -3.10
CA GLY A 46 -13.73 0.66 -2.67
C GLY A 46 -14.42 1.77 -1.86
N LEU A 47 -13.69 2.41 -0.92
CA LEU A 47 -14.24 3.53 -0.15
C LEU A 47 -14.47 4.78 -1.01
N ALA A 48 -13.65 5.01 -2.04
CA ALA A 48 -13.87 6.12 -2.96
C ALA A 48 -15.13 5.91 -3.81
N GLU A 49 -15.37 4.69 -4.29
CA GLU A 49 -16.57 4.33 -5.03
C GLU A 49 -17.83 4.43 -4.15
N ASP A 50 -17.77 3.95 -2.90
CA ASP A 50 -18.87 4.06 -1.93
C ASP A 50 -19.19 5.53 -1.61
N LEU A 51 -18.19 6.37 -1.40
CA LEU A 51 -18.39 7.80 -1.16
C LEU A 51 -19.08 8.48 -2.34
N VAL A 52 -18.67 8.20 -3.57
CA VAL A 52 -19.31 8.76 -4.78
C VAL A 52 -20.75 8.30 -4.89
N ALA A 53 -21.04 7.03 -4.61
CA ALA A 53 -22.41 6.51 -4.61
C ALA A 53 -23.29 7.24 -3.59
N LYS A 54 -22.81 7.45 -2.35
CA LYS A 54 -23.55 8.19 -1.30
C LYS A 54 -23.73 9.66 -1.65
N GLN A 55 -22.73 10.31 -2.25
CA GLN A 55 -22.85 11.67 -2.75
C GLN A 55 -23.94 11.82 -3.81
N THR A 56 -24.04 10.82 -4.71
CA THR A 56 -25.09 10.79 -5.73
C THR A 56 -26.47 10.67 -5.09
N VAL A 57 -26.64 9.78 -4.10
CA VAL A 57 -27.91 9.65 -3.37
C VAL A 57 -28.32 10.96 -2.70
N VAL A 58 -27.39 11.63 -2.01
CA VAL A 58 -27.67 12.95 -1.38
C VAL A 58 -28.07 13.99 -2.43
N PHE A 59 -27.38 14.01 -3.56
CA PHE A 59 -27.70 14.93 -4.65
C PHE A 59 -29.11 14.71 -5.21
N ASP A 60 -29.48 13.46 -5.47
CA ASP A 60 -30.80 13.10 -6.03
C ASP A 60 -31.92 13.42 -5.02
N LEU A 61 -31.75 13.07 -3.74
CA LEU A 61 -32.73 13.38 -2.70
C LEU A 61 -32.94 14.89 -2.51
N LYS A 62 -31.87 15.70 -2.56
CA LYS A 62 -31.97 17.16 -2.51
C LYS A 62 -32.67 17.73 -3.74
N ALA A 63 -32.49 17.13 -4.90
CA ALA A 63 -33.23 17.52 -6.10
C ALA A 63 -34.72 17.20 -5.97
N ASP A 64 -35.10 16.06 -5.39
CA ASP A 64 -36.47 15.69 -5.11
C ASP A 64 -37.10 16.60 -4.05
N GLN A 65 -36.38 16.93 -2.97
CA GLN A 65 -36.82 17.91 -1.94
C GLN A 65 -37.14 19.23 -2.60
N LYS A 66 -36.22 19.78 -3.41
CA LYS A 66 -36.44 21.05 -4.11
C LYS A 66 -37.64 21.01 -5.06
N ARG A 67 -37.95 19.88 -5.66
CA ARG A 67 -39.14 19.71 -6.49
C ARG A 67 -40.41 19.77 -5.67
N ILE A 68 -40.44 19.10 -4.49
CA ILE A 68 -41.62 19.16 -3.57
C ILE A 68 -41.83 20.59 -3.07
N GLU A 69 -40.76 21.26 -2.64
CA GLU A 69 -40.83 22.69 -2.24
C GLU A 69 -41.34 23.58 -3.37
N GLY A 70 -40.90 23.30 -4.62
CA GLY A 70 -41.35 24.00 -5.84
C GLY A 70 -42.83 23.79 -6.16
N ASP A 71 -43.41 22.63 -5.80
CA ASP A 71 -44.86 22.35 -5.94
C ASP A 71 -45.67 22.93 -4.78
N LEU A 72 -45.12 22.91 -3.57
CA LEU A 72 -45.82 23.38 -2.34
C LEU A 72 -46.03 24.88 -2.32
N ALA A 73 -45.03 25.68 -2.65
CA ALA A 73 -45.12 27.15 -2.60
C ALA A 73 -46.23 27.72 -3.50
N PRO A 74 -46.40 27.32 -4.78
CA PRO A 74 -47.50 27.76 -5.64
C PRO A 74 -48.86 27.28 -5.14
N ALA A 75 -48.94 26.05 -4.59
CA ALA A 75 -50.20 25.51 -4.04
C ALA A 75 -50.69 26.35 -2.84
N ARG A 76 -49.80 26.66 -1.90
CA ARG A 76 -50.10 27.52 -0.75
C ARG A 76 -50.50 28.92 -1.20
N ALA A 77 -49.80 29.55 -2.12
CA ALA A 77 -50.12 30.84 -2.67
C ALA A 77 -51.48 30.88 -3.40
N ARG A 78 -51.86 29.78 -4.06
CA ARG A 78 -53.18 29.65 -4.73
C ARG A 78 -54.30 29.47 -3.70
N LEU A 79 -54.06 28.65 -2.68
CA LEU A 79 -55.01 28.49 -1.57
C LEU A 79 -55.31 29.85 -0.89
N GLU A 80 -54.28 30.61 -0.58
CA GLU A 80 -54.41 31.94 0.06
C GLU A 80 -55.20 32.90 -0.83
N ARG A 81 -54.91 32.99 -2.13
CA ARG A 81 -55.69 33.81 -3.07
C ARG A 81 -57.16 33.39 -3.15
N ASN A 82 -57.42 32.09 -3.26
CA ASN A 82 -58.79 31.59 -3.35
C ASN A 82 -59.58 31.86 -2.06
N GLN A 83 -58.94 31.67 -0.88
CA GLN A 83 -59.54 31.98 0.40
C GLN A 83 -59.87 33.48 0.54
N ALA A 84 -58.93 34.37 0.16
CA ALA A 84 -59.15 35.82 0.17
C ALA A 84 -60.31 36.23 -0.76
N THR A 85 -60.47 35.56 -1.91
CA THR A 85 -61.58 35.80 -2.84
C THR A 85 -62.92 35.40 -2.24
N VAL A 86 -63.02 34.29 -1.55
CA VAL A 86 -64.22 33.83 -0.85
C VAL A 86 -64.55 34.75 0.30
N ASP A 87 -63.58 35.16 1.11
CA ASP A 87 -63.77 36.04 2.28
C ASP A 87 -64.23 37.45 1.87
N ALA A 88 -63.83 37.94 0.70
CA ALA A 88 -64.30 39.21 0.15
C ALA A 88 -65.80 39.24 -0.20
N GLY A 89 -66.45 38.09 -0.35
CA GLY A 89 -67.89 37.93 -0.50
C GLY A 89 -68.55 38.53 -1.78
N GLN A 90 -67.72 38.92 -2.77
CA GLN A 90 -68.17 39.57 -4.03
C GLN A 90 -68.29 38.62 -5.20
N ILE A 91 -68.80 37.37 -4.96
CA ILE A 91 -68.84 36.29 -5.98
C ILE A 91 -70.23 35.67 -6.04
N ASP A 92 -70.68 35.21 -7.20
CA ASP A 92 -71.92 34.52 -7.37
C ASP A 92 -71.93 33.10 -6.73
N HIS A 93 -73.07 32.49 -6.51
CA HIS A 93 -73.24 31.19 -5.88
C HIS A 93 -72.54 30.04 -6.63
N LYS A 94 -72.44 30.11 -7.96
CA LYS A 94 -71.76 29.07 -8.77
C LYS A 94 -70.26 29.18 -8.60
N ALA A 95 -69.68 30.39 -8.66
CA ALA A 95 -68.30 30.66 -8.44
C ALA A 95 -67.87 30.32 -7.02
N LEU A 96 -68.73 30.69 -5.97
CA LEU A 96 -68.44 30.30 -4.60
C LEU A 96 -68.32 28.81 -4.41
N ARG A 97 -69.25 28.02 -4.94
CA ARG A 97 -69.16 26.55 -4.86
C ARG A 97 -67.85 26.00 -5.53
N SER A 98 -67.52 26.47 -6.73
CA SER A 98 -66.32 26.06 -7.43
C SER A 98 -65.05 26.40 -6.67
N LEU A 99 -64.94 27.59 -6.10
CA LEU A 99 -63.80 28.01 -5.28
C LEU A 99 -63.71 27.23 -3.97
N THR A 100 -64.83 26.88 -3.35
CA THR A 100 -64.82 26.04 -2.13
C THR A 100 -64.31 24.65 -2.43
N ASP A 101 -64.79 24.02 -3.52
CA ASP A 101 -64.33 22.69 -3.95
C ASP A 101 -62.80 22.72 -4.27
N GLU A 102 -62.33 23.80 -4.89
CA GLU A 102 -60.90 23.98 -5.18
C GLU A 102 -60.08 24.20 -3.92
N ILE A 103 -60.55 24.98 -2.96
CA ILE A 103 -59.90 25.18 -1.66
C ILE A 103 -59.74 23.85 -0.92
N GLU A 104 -60.78 23.02 -0.89
CA GLU A 104 -60.70 21.67 -0.28
C GLU A 104 -59.69 20.75 -1.00
N HIS A 105 -59.66 20.79 -2.34
CA HIS A 105 -58.67 20.05 -3.11
C HIS A 105 -57.26 20.54 -2.83
N LEU A 106 -57.01 21.87 -2.80
CA LEU A 106 -55.71 22.43 -2.51
C LEU A 106 -55.24 22.09 -1.09
N LYS A 107 -56.12 22.14 -0.07
CA LYS A 107 -55.79 21.74 1.29
C LYS A 107 -55.31 20.28 1.37
N ARG A 108 -56.02 19.36 0.70
CA ARG A 108 -55.62 17.97 0.66
C ARG A 108 -54.25 17.82 -0.02
N ARG A 109 -54.07 18.43 -1.21
CA ARG A 109 -52.81 18.38 -1.94
C ARG A 109 -51.65 18.99 -1.16
N ILE A 110 -51.85 20.09 -0.42
CA ILE A 110 -50.84 20.69 0.44
C ILE A 110 -50.48 19.72 1.57
N GLY A 111 -51.46 19.08 2.22
CA GLY A 111 -51.19 18.06 3.24
C GLY A 111 -50.33 16.91 2.70
N ASP A 112 -50.72 16.36 1.52
CA ASP A 112 -49.94 15.29 0.88
C ASP A 112 -48.50 15.73 0.56
N LEU A 113 -48.29 16.99 0.12
CA LEU A 113 -46.97 17.55 -0.18
C LEU A 113 -46.15 17.83 1.10
N GLU A 114 -46.80 18.28 2.18
CA GLU A 114 -46.13 18.49 3.48
C GLU A 114 -45.68 17.16 4.08
N ASP A 115 -46.47 16.11 3.99
CA ASP A 115 -46.08 14.76 4.42
C ASP A 115 -44.89 14.24 3.58
N ALA A 116 -44.93 14.45 2.25
CA ALA A 116 -43.83 14.10 1.36
C ALA A 116 -42.55 14.92 1.63
N GLU A 117 -42.72 16.22 2.02
CA GLU A 117 -41.57 17.08 2.41
C GLU A 117 -40.89 16.56 3.69
N LEU A 118 -41.67 16.14 4.68
CA LEU A 118 -41.12 15.54 5.91
C LEU A 118 -40.39 14.22 5.64
N ASP A 119 -40.97 13.33 4.81
CA ASP A 119 -40.32 12.06 4.42
C ASP A 119 -38.98 12.31 3.70
N ILE A 120 -38.99 13.20 2.70
CA ILE A 120 -37.75 13.47 1.95
C ILE A 120 -36.71 14.18 2.81
N MET A 121 -37.07 15.04 3.74
CA MET A 121 -36.15 15.68 4.68
C MET A 121 -35.45 14.62 5.55
N GLN A 122 -36.20 13.67 6.11
CA GLN A 122 -35.64 12.59 6.91
C GLN A 122 -34.65 11.77 6.07
N ARG A 123 -35.01 11.41 4.84
CA ARG A 123 -34.15 10.66 3.93
C ARG A 123 -32.87 11.42 3.55
N VAL A 124 -32.93 12.73 3.37
CA VAL A 124 -31.77 13.60 3.15
C VAL A 124 -30.85 13.56 4.36
N GLU A 125 -31.36 13.71 5.59
CA GLU A 125 -30.56 13.66 6.82
C GLU A 125 -29.85 12.29 6.97
N GLU A 126 -30.57 11.19 6.73
CA GLU A 126 -30.00 9.83 6.79
C GLU A 126 -28.90 9.64 5.73
N ALA A 127 -29.12 10.13 4.51
CA ALA A 127 -28.15 10.03 3.42
C ALA A 127 -26.91 10.91 3.68
N GLU A 128 -27.07 12.11 4.22
CA GLU A 128 -25.96 13.00 4.62
C GLU A 128 -25.13 12.39 5.75
N ALA A 129 -25.77 11.77 6.75
CA ALA A 129 -25.09 11.06 7.81
C ALA A 129 -24.27 9.88 7.27
N ALA A 130 -24.83 9.10 6.33
CA ALA A 130 -24.14 7.99 5.67
C ALA A 130 -22.96 8.47 4.80
N GLN A 131 -23.12 9.60 4.10
CA GLN A 131 -22.03 10.23 3.35
C GLN A 131 -20.90 10.69 4.27
N ALA A 132 -21.22 11.34 5.39
CA ALA A 132 -20.24 11.80 6.36
C ALA A 132 -19.44 10.64 6.96
N GLN A 133 -20.10 9.51 7.29
CA GLN A 133 -19.44 8.31 7.77
C GLN A 133 -18.46 7.72 6.72
N ALA A 134 -18.87 7.69 5.46
CA ALA A 134 -18.00 7.21 4.38
C ALA A 134 -16.77 8.12 4.17
N ASP A 135 -16.95 9.44 4.27
CA ASP A 135 -15.85 10.40 4.17
C ASP A 135 -14.86 10.27 5.33
N GLU A 136 -15.35 10.09 6.56
CA GLU A 136 -14.49 9.84 7.73
C GLU A 136 -13.73 8.49 7.61
N ALA A 137 -14.39 7.44 7.14
CA ALA A 137 -13.71 6.16 6.88
C ALA A 137 -12.59 6.31 5.83
N ARG A 138 -12.85 7.07 4.76
CA ARG A 138 -11.84 7.38 3.75
C ARG A 138 -10.66 8.17 4.33
N LYS A 139 -10.93 9.21 5.13
CA LYS A 139 -9.89 10.02 5.79
C LYS A 139 -9.03 9.20 6.75
N ALA A 140 -9.65 8.31 7.53
CA ALA A 140 -8.94 7.39 8.42
C ALA A 140 -8.01 6.47 7.63
N LEU A 141 -8.51 5.87 6.53
CA LEU A 141 -7.69 5.03 5.66
C LEU A 141 -6.52 5.80 5.01
N ASP A 142 -6.75 7.04 4.54
CA ASP A 142 -5.70 7.91 4.01
C ASP A 142 -4.65 8.25 5.10
N GLY A 143 -5.05 8.28 6.38
CA GLY A 143 -4.15 8.36 7.52
C GLY A 143 -3.22 7.14 7.63
N HIS A 144 -3.80 5.94 7.65
CA HIS A 144 -3.04 4.69 7.70
C HIS A 144 -2.10 4.51 6.50
N ILE A 145 -2.53 4.90 5.30
CA ILE A 145 -1.67 4.89 4.11
C ILE A 145 -0.44 5.80 4.32
N ARG A 146 -0.62 7.01 4.86
CA ARG A 146 0.50 7.92 5.13
C ARG A 146 1.47 7.37 6.15
N GLU A 147 0.97 6.74 7.21
CA GLU A 147 1.80 6.10 8.24
C GLU A 147 2.60 4.92 7.65
N ALA A 148 1.96 4.04 6.87
CA ALA A 148 2.63 2.92 6.21
C ALA A 148 3.69 3.39 5.19
N LEU A 149 3.43 4.46 4.46
CA LEU A 149 4.41 5.09 3.56
C LEU A 149 5.59 5.66 4.33
N ALA A 150 5.35 6.37 5.42
CA ALA A 150 6.42 6.94 6.26
C ALA A 150 7.31 5.85 6.88
N SER A 151 6.70 4.76 7.38
CA SER A 151 7.43 3.60 7.90
C SER A 151 8.27 2.93 6.81
N ARG A 152 7.70 2.70 5.63
CA ARG A 152 8.45 2.15 4.47
C ARG A 152 9.65 3.03 4.11
N ASP A 153 9.46 4.34 4.02
CA ASP A 153 10.52 5.28 3.61
C ASP A 153 11.63 5.36 4.64
N HIS A 154 11.29 5.26 5.94
CA HIS A 154 12.25 5.14 7.01
C HIS A 154 13.12 3.88 6.87
N ASP A 155 12.49 2.70 6.75
CA ASP A 155 13.20 1.43 6.62
C ASP A 155 14.07 1.38 5.34
N LEU A 156 13.56 1.92 4.22
CA LEU A 156 14.34 2.05 2.99
C LEU A 156 15.57 2.93 3.18
N SER A 157 15.44 4.05 3.91
CA SER A 157 16.55 4.97 4.18
C SER A 157 17.65 4.28 5.01
N GLU A 158 17.25 3.51 6.04
CA GLU A 158 18.20 2.75 6.86
C GLU A 158 18.91 1.67 6.04
N ILE A 159 18.16 0.90 5.24
CA ILE A 159 18.71 -0.15 4.36
C ILE A 159 19.68 0.47 3.33
N ASP A 160 19.32 1.59 2.70
CA ASP A 160 20.16 2.25 1.71
C ASP A 160 21.43 2.85 2.33
N ALA A 161 21.36 3.40 3.54
CA ALA A 161 22.53 3.87 4.29
C ALA A 161 23.49 2.72 4.63
N GLU A 162 22.94 1.58 5.07
CA GLU A 162 23.76 0.41 5.37
C GLU A 162 24.36 -0.21 4.09
N LEU A 163 23.60 -0.30 3.00
CA LEU A 163 24.11 -0.76 1.69
C LEU A 163 25.26 0.13 1.22
N LYS A 164 25.14 1.44 1.33
CA LYS A 164 26.21 2.37 0.97
C LYS A 164 27.49 2.10 1.76
N ARG A 165 27.38 1.89 3.08
CA ARG A 165 28.49 1.54 3.96
C ARG A 165 29.14 0.21 3.56
N LEU A 166 28.33 -0.84 3.36
CA LEU A 166 28.79 -2.17 2.99
C LEU A 166 29.46 -2.18 1.60
N VAL A 167 28.94 -1.44 0.62
CA VAL A 167 29.56 -1.31 -0.71
C VAL A 167 30.92 -0.60 -0.62
N ALA A 168 31.05 0.43 0.17
CA ALA A 168 32.34 1.09 0.42
C ALA A 168 33.35 0.15 1.08
N GLN A 169 32.93 -0.60 2.11
CA GLN A 169 33.74 -1.62 2.78
C GLN A 169 34.19 -2.70 1.78
N ARG A 170 33.27 -3.23 0.97
CA ARG A 170 33.55 -4.19 -0.09
C ARG A 170 34.63 -3.69 -1.06
N THR A 171 34.51 -2.44 -1.47
CA THR A 171 35.47 -1.82 -2.40
C THR A 171 36.88 -1.77 -1.80
N ALA A 172 37.00 -1.39 -0.53
CA ALA A 172 38.28 -1.37 0.18
C ALA A 172 38.86 -2.78 0.35
N GLN A 173 38.04 -3.76 0.74
CA GLN A 173 38.45 -5.17 0.86
C GLN A 173 38.93 -5.76 -0.48
N ALA A 174 38.16 -5.51 -1.56
CA ALA A 174 38.51 -5.96 -2.91
C ALA A 174 39.84 -5.35 -3.41
N GLY A 175 40.05 -4.04 -3.14
CA GLY A 175 41.28 -3.36 -3.52
C GLY A 175 42.54 -3.85 -2.77
N ALA A 176 42.38 -4.54 -1.64
CA ALA A 176 43.45 -5.11 -0.85
C ALA A 176 43.85 -6.56 -1.29
N LEU A 177 43.21 -7.11 -2.33
CA LEU A 177 43.44 -8.46 -2.84
C LEU A 177 44.25 -8.43 -4.13
N PRO A 178 45.08 -9.47 -4.40
CA PRO A 178 45.69 -9.67 -5.71
C PRO A 178 44.66 -9.78 -6.82
N ALA A 179 44.90 -9.13 -7.95
CA ALA A 179 43.94 -9.01 -9.06
C ALA A 179 43.42 -10.37 -9.58
N ASP A 180 44.34 -11.36 -9.73
CA ASP A 180 43.95 -12.69 -10.21
C ASP A 180 43.08 -13.45 -9.22
N LEU A 181 43.36 -13.33 -7.93
CA LEU A 181 42.56 -13.94 -6.87
C LEU A 181 41.17 -13.30 -6.80
N LEU A 182 41.11 -12.00 -6.88
CA LEU A 182 39.83 -11.24 -6.91
C LEU A 182 39.01 -11.61 -8.13
N LYS A 183 39.61 -11.72 -9.30
CA LYS A 183 38.94 -12.14 -10.55
C LYS A 183 38.32 -13.53 -10.43
N LEU A 184 39.08 -14.50 -9.89
CA LEU A 184 38.55 -15.84 -9.64
C LEU A 184 37.35 -15.78 -8.67
N TYR A 185 37.50 -15.05 -7.56
CA TYR A 185 36.44 -14.87 -6.56
C TYR A 185 35.16 -14.28 -7.18
N GLN A 186 35.28 -13.21 -7.98
CA GLN A 186 34.16 -12.56 -8.64
C GLN A 186 33.44 -13.48 -9.62
N THR A 187 34.19 -14.22 -10.45
CA THR A 187 33.60 -15.20 -11.35
C THR A 187 32.78 -16.27 -10.61
N LEU A 188 33.27 -16.71 -9.46
CA LEU A 188 32.56 -17.68 -8.64
C LEU A 188 31.35 -17.10 -7.93
N LEU A 189 31.48 -15.89 -7.43
CA LEU A 189 30.37 -15.14 -6.81
C LEU A 189 29.21 -14.98 -7.80
N GLU A 190 29.49 -14.55 -9.04
CA GLU A 190 28.46 -14.35 -10.08
C GLU A 190 27.76 -15.66 -10.44
N ARG A 191 28.51 -16.76 -10.53
CA ARG A 191 27.96 -18.06 -10.92
C ARG A 191 27.21 -18.78 -9.83
N THR A 192 27.62 -18.61 -8.56
CA THR A 192 27.13 -19.46 -7.45
C THR A 192 26.50 -18.68 -6.30
N GLY A 193 26.49 -17.34 -6.37
CA GLY A 193 26.01 -16.46 -5.29
C GLY A 193 26.97 -16.31 -4.09
N MET A 194 28.09 -17.06 -4.06
CA MET A 194 29.12 -16.97 -3.01
C MET A 194 30.47 -17.37 -3.62
N GLY A 195 31.52 -16.53 -3.46
CA GLY A 195 32.82 -16.75 -4.09
C GLY A 195 33.79 -17.65 -3.28
N ALA A 196 33.69 -17.60 -1.94
CA ALA A 196 34.57 -18.32 -1.03
C ALA A 196 33.85 -18.81 0.23
N GLY A 197 34.37 -19.87 0.83
CA GLY A 197 33.95 -20.38 2.13
C GLY A 197 35.12 -20.94 2.90
N ARG A 198 34.94 -21.17 4.21
CA ARG A 198 35.96 -21.74 5.09
C ARG A 198 35.90 -23.27 5.06
N LEU A 199 37.05 -23.92 5.11
CA LEU A 199 37.15 -25.35 5.40
C LEU A 199 37.20 -25.53 6.93
N GLU A 200 36.13 -26.06 7.52
CA GLU A 200 36.04 -26.32 8.95
C GLU A 200 35.72 -27.79 9.21
N HIS A 201 36.57 -28.48 9.94
CA HIS A 201 36.38 -29.91 10.26
C HIS A 201 36.08 -30.79 9.04
N GLY A 202 36.77 -30.51 7.93
CA GLY A 202 36.54 -31.20 6.66
C GLY A 202 35.29 -30.80 5.88
N MET A 203 34.53 -29.83 6.37
CA MET A 203 33.30 -29.32 5.73
C MET A 203 33.56 -27.98 5.05
N CYS A 204 32.98 -27.80 3.88
CA CYS A 204 32.95 -26.52 3.19
C CYS A 204 31.78 -25.64 3.76
N SER A 205 32.09 -24.51 4.41
CA SER A 205 31.06 -23.63 4.98
C SER A 205 30.14 -22.97 3.93
N ALA A 206 30.56 -22.97 2.67
CA ALA A 206 29.78 -22.37 1.58
C ALA A 206 28.68 -23.28 1.02
N CYS A 207 28.81 -24.62 1.10
CA CYS A 207 27.78 -25.57 0.67
C CYS A 207 27.31 -26.53 1.77
N GLY A 208 27.99 -26.55 2.91
CA GLY A 208 27.63 -27.43 4.04
C GLY A 208 27.97 -28.90 3.84
N ILE A 209 28.70 -29.26 2.76
CA ILE A 209 29.05 -30.65 2.46
C ILE A 209 30.42 -30.98 3.05
N VAL A 210 30.49 -32.14 3.71
CA VAL A 210 31.75 -32.69 4.23
C VAL A 210 32.51 -33.34 3.09
N ALA A 211 33.78 -32.97 2.91
CA ALA A 211 34.66 -33.54 1.88
C ALA A 211 34.89 -35.02 2.16
N ASN A 212 34.98 -35.82 1.14
CA ASN A 212 35.35 -37.24 1.27
C ASN A 212 36.79 -37.42 1.80
N PRO A 213 37.15 -38.57 2.36
CA PRO A 213 38.48 -38.78 2.96
C PRO A 213 39.66 -38.61 1.96
N GLY A 214 39.41 -38.77 0.68
CA GLY A 214 40.43 -38.55 -0.38
C GLY A 214 40.71 -37.06 -0.59
N ASP A 215 39.63 -36.27 -0.68
CA ASP A 215 39.72 -34.80 -0.82
C ASP A 215 40.26 -34.14 0.44
N GLN A 216 39.86 -34.61 1.64
CA GLN A 216 40.43 -34.09 2.89
C GLN A 216 41.95 -34.25 2.91
N ARG A 217 42.48 -35.44 2.60
CA ARG A 217 43.95 -35.66 2.49
C ARG A 217 44.61 -34.75 1.50
N ARG A 218 43.97 -34.50 0.36
CA ARG A 218 44.48 -33.56 -0.65
C ARG A 218 44.52 -32.13 -0.12
N TYR A 219 43.49 -31.70 0.56
CA TYR A 219 43.45 -30.37 1.16
C TYR A 219 44.47 -30.16 2.27
N ASP A 220 44.70 -31.19 3.08
CA ASP A 220 45.71 -31.17 4.16
C ASP A 220 47.15 -31.16 3.64
N GLN A 221 47.41 -31.85 2.52
CA GLN A 221 48.74 -31.97 1.90
C GLN A 221 49.09 -30.79 0.98
N ALA A 222 48.12 -30.01 0.54
CA ALA A 222 48.35 -28.90 -0.37
C ALA A 222 49.19 -27.79 0.28
N PRO A 223 50.12 -27.16 -0.47
CA PRO A 223 50.90 -26.01 0.02
C PRO A 223 50.01 -24.90 0.56
N ALA A 224 50.47 -24.17 1.57
CA ALA A 224 49.67 -23.12 2.22
C ALA A 224 49.27 -21.98 1.26
N ASP A 225 50.08 -21.73 0.24
CA ASP A 225 49.86 -20.74 -0.82
C ASP A 225 48.94 -21.23 -1.96
N GLU A 226 48.55 -22.50 -1.95
CA GLU A 226 47.63 -23.04 -2.96
C GLU A 226 46.18 -22.66 -2.68
N VAL A 227 45.54 -22.06 -3.67
CA VAL A 227 44.10 -21.72 -3.62
C VAL A 227 43.30 -22.98 -3.92
N LEU A 228 42.67 -23.55 -2.90
CA LEU A 228 41.83 -24.74 -3.00
C LEU A 228 40.44 -24.39 -3.48
N ARG A 229 39.82 -25.40 -4.12
CA ARG A 229 38.38 -25.30 -4.52
C ARG A 229 37.63 -26.51 -3.99
N CYS A 230 36.41 -26.30 -3.60
CA CYS A 230 35.54 -27.38 -3.17
C CYS A 230 35.11 -28.21 -4.36
N GLU A 231 35.29 -29.52 -4.31
CA GLU A 231 34.93 -30.44 -5.42
C GLU A 231 33.41 -30.46 -5.67
N GLU A 232 32.59 -30.21 -4.62
CA GLU A 232 31.13 -30.26 -4.72
C GLU A 232 30.53 -28.98 -5.29
N CYS A 233 31.04 -27.82 -4.86
CA CYS A 233 30.41 -26.52 -5.20
C CYS A 233 31.31 -25.56 -5.97
N ASP A 234 32.54 -25.92 -6.21
CA ASP A 234 33.55 -25.22 -7.00
C ASP A 234 33.95 -23.82 -6.43
N ARG A 235 33.55 -23.48 -5.23
CA ARG A 235 33.92 -22.22 -4.55
C ARG A 235 35.31 -22.28 -3.97
N ILE A 236 35.96 -21.13 -3.81
CA ILE A 236 37.24 -21.05 -3.13
C ILE A 236 37.09 -21.52 -1.70
N MET A 237 37.97 -22.40 -1.27
CA MET A 237 37.94 -22.96 0.07
C MET A 237 39.19 -22.54 0.82
N VAL A 238 38.95 -21.71 1.86
CA VAL A 238 40.00 -21.13 2.70
C VAL A 238 40.24 -22.04 3.90
N ARG A 239 41.47 -22.46 4.09
CA ARG A 239 41.88 -23.27 5.25
C ARG A 239 42.06 -22.41 6.50
N PRO A 240 41.92 -22.98 7.72
CA PRO A 240 42.18 -22.32 8.98
C PRO A 240 43.64 -21.86 9.17
#